data_34891dcce335c7684efaad7228e0df40
#
_entry.id   34891dcce335c7684efaad7228e0df40
#
_cell.length_a   1.000
_cell.length_b   1.000
_cell.length_c   1.000
_cell.angle_alpha   90.00
_cell.angle_beta   90.00
_cell.angle_gamma   90.00
#
_symmetry.space_group_name_H-M   'P 1'
#
loop_
_entity.id
_entity.type
_entity.pdbx_description
1 polymer ?
#
loop_
_entity_poly.entity_id
_entity_poly.type
_entity_poly.pdbx_seq_one_letter_code
_entity_poly.pdbx_strand_id
1 'polypeptide(L)'
;METLNDLHLSGLPKIFFGAGAVLRLPEIARSYGRHALVLIGGQSLAASGRWQAIAAGLAGAGLSYRVFSIRSEPTAALIDGITAELGRTPVDVVAAVGGGSVIDCGKAVSAMLVQEGSVKDYLEGVGTQKPSGAKVPFIAVPTTAGTGSEATTNAVVCDRSAGYKKSLRHGAYLPDVALVDPELTLGTPEPVTLACGLDAVAQLVESFTSTKADAALDAPALKALCFAAESLPPLALGQSDTVALRGKMSYAALVSGIMLSRAGLGAVHGLAGPLGGLCPVPHGLACGRLLFPVMTFVVKKVIDENNGPAIRRFAAIGNALAGSGGGDDLSVCRRFLEVLGRWTRSFRLPTLSQFGMTAEVMAKAVLLADNKNSPARLSPREMKVVLETVR
;
A
#
# COMPACT_ATOMS: atom_id res chain seq x y z
N MET A 1 11.48 17.07 -12.88
CA MET A 1 10.76 16.43 -11.76
C MET A 1 11.20 17.15 -10.52
N GLU A 2 10.34 18.01 -9.98
CA GLU A 2 10.58 18.64 -8.68
C GLU A 2 10.72 17.54 -7.64
N THR A 3 11.76 17.57 -6.89
CA THR A 3 12.10 16.56 -5.89
C THR A 3 11.10 16.61 -4.75
N LEU A 4 10.63 15.46 -4.28
CA LEU A 4 9.83 15.30 -3.02
C LEU A 4 10.56 15.84 -1.76
N ASN A 5 11.76 16.37 -1.93
CA ASN A 5 12.56 17.01 -0.88
C ASN A 5 11.91 18.25 -0.24
N ASP A 6 10.82 18.77 -0.85
CA ASP A 6 10.11 19.96 -0.34
C ASP A 6 8.96 19.60 0.64
N LEU A 7 8.70 18.31 0.90
CA LEU A 7 7.78 17.88 1.95
C LEU A 7 8.51 17.90 3.30
N HIS A 8 8.64 19.05 3.92
CA HIS A 8 9.14 19.23 5.29
C HIS A 8 8.12 18.70 6.33
N LEU A 9 7.72 17.44 6.22
CA LEU A 9 6.81 16.80 7.16
C LEU A 9 7.62 15.92 8.12
N SER A 10 7.54 16.20 9.40
CA SER A 10 8.09 15.32 10.43
C SER A 10 7.42 13.93 10.37
N GLY A 11 8.18 12.87 10.63
CA GLY A 11 7.65 11.50 10.65
C GLY A 11 7.49 10.89 9.25
N LEU A 12 8.34 11.27 8.30
CA LEU A 12 8.55 10.58 7.03
C LEU A 12 9.90 9.85 7.03
N PRO A 13 10.05 8.76 6.25
CA PRO A 13 11.36 8.20 5.97
C PRO A 13 12.24 9.21 5.21
N LYS A 14 13.55 9.02 5.21
CA LYS A 14 14.41 9.70 4.26
C LYS A 14 14.12 9.17 2.86
N ILE A 15 13.49 9.96 2.00
CA ILE A 15 13.01 9.52 0.69
C ILE A 15 14.05 9.87 -0.39
N PHE A 16 14.40 8.88 -1.22
CA PHE A 16 15.13 9.06 -2.47
C PHE A 16 14.23 8.57 -3.61
N PHE A 17 13.79 9.48 -4.45
CA PHE A 17 12.84 9.20 -5.52
C PHE A 17 13.44 9.52 -6.89
N GLY A 18 13.35 8.58 -7.82
CA GLY A 18 13.72 8.77 -9.22
C GLY A 18 14.39 7.54 -9.82
N ALA A 19 14.54 7.54 -11.16
CA ALA A 19 15.24 6.51 -11.88
C ALA A 19 16.69 6.38 -11.39
N GLY A 20 17.16 5.16 -11.18
CA GLY A 20 18.47 4.86 -10.61
C GLY A 20 18.60 5.07 -9.10
N ALA A 21 17.52 5.43 -8.37
CA ALA A 21 17.59 5.63 -6.93
C ALA A 21 18.10 4.39 -6.16
N VAL A 22 17.82 3.18 -6.68
CA VAL A 22 18.27 1.91 -6.09
C VAL A 22 19.81 1.78 -6.06
N LEU A 23 20.54 2.46 -6.94
CA LEU A 23 22.00 2.43 -6.97
C LEU A 23 22.64 3.00 -5.71
N ARG A 24 21.88 3.75 -4.92
CA ARG A 24 22.30 4.29 -3.63
C ARG A 24 22.19 3.28 -2.48
N LEU A 25 21.50 2.15 -2.69
CA LEU A 25 21.28 1.14 -1.64
C LEU A 25 22.59 0.66 -0.98
N PRO A 26 23.66 0.32 -1.72
CA PRO A 26 24.90 -0.14 -1.11
C PRO A 26 25.57 0.89 -0.19
N GLU A 27 25.65 2.14 -0.62
CA GLU A 27 26.21 3.25 0.16
C GLU A 27 25.40 3.49 1.43
N ILE A 28 24.08 3.58 1.28
CA ILE A 28 23.17 3.83 2.40
C ILE A 28 23.20 2.67 3.39
N ALA A 29 23.14 1.41 2.94
CA ALA A 29 23.22 0.25 3.82
C ALA A 29 24.57 0.21 4.56
N ARG A 30 25.66 0.55 3.87
CA ARG A 30 27.01 0.58 4.45
C ARG A 30 27.16 1.64 5.56
N SER A 31 26.38 2.72 5.50
CA SER A 31 26.38 3.76 6.55
C SER A 31 25.82 3.28 7.89
N TYR A 32 25.03 2.21 7.91
CA TYR A 32 24.51 1.60 9.13
C TYR A 32 25.44 0.52 9.72
N GLY A 33 26.30 -0.11 8.90
CA GLY A 33 27.21 -1.14 9.36
C GLY A 33 27.76 -2.02 8.23
N ARG A 34 28.18 -3.24 8.56
CA ARG A 34 28.80 -4.17 7.61
C ARG A 34 27.95 -5.41 7.34
N HIS A 35 26.92 -5.66 8.15
CA HIS A 35 26.11 -6.88 8.08
C HIS A 35 24.69 -6.50 7.67
N ALA A 36 24.32 -6.81 6.44
CA ALA A 36 22.99 -6.54 5.92
C ALA A 36 22.13 -7.81 5.83
N LEU A 37 20.89 -7.70 6.24
CA LEU A 37 19.85 -8.66 5.89
C LEU A 37 19.07 -8.10 4.69
N VAL A 38 18.97 -8.87 3.60
CA VAL A 38 18.25 -8.44 2.41
C VAL A 38 17.07 -9.38 2.15
N LEU A 39 15.86 -8.85 2.20
CA LEU A 39 14.67 -9.58 1.78
C LEU A 39 14.32 -9.18 0.34
N ILE A 40 14.12 -10.16 -0.52
CA ILE A 40 13.78 -9.92 -1.92
C ILE A 40 12.45 -10.56 -2.29
N GLY A 41 11.78 -10.01 -3.30
CA GLY A 41 10.63 -10.65 -3.93
C GLY A 41 11.00 -11.95 -4.64
N GLY A 42 9.98 -12.65 -5.13
CA GLY A 42 10.16 -13.93 -5.79
C GLY A 42 11.07 -13.90 -7.04
N GLN A 43 10.56 -14.36 -8.17
CA GLN A 43 11.41 -14.59 -9.36
C GLN A 43 11.68 -13.34 -10.21
N SER A 44 10.77 -12.33 -10.20
CA SER A 44 10.83 -11.20 -11.15
C SER A 44 12.08 -10.34 -11.00
N LEU A 45 12.52 -10.06 -9.78
CA LEU A 45 13.71 -9.26 -9.52
C LEU A 45 14.99 -9.98 -10.00
N ALA A 46 15.08 -11.29 -9.78
CA ALA A 46 16.19 -12.12 -10.25
C ALA A 46 16.17 -12.29 -11.78
N ALA A 47 15.01 -12.56 -12.36
CA ALA A 47 14.82 -12.76 -13.80
C ALA A 47 15.15 -11.50 -14.63
N SER A 48 14.94 -10.31 -14.07
CA SER A 48 15.25 -9.04 -14.73
C SER A 48 16.74 -8.64 -14.70
N GLY A 49 17.61 -9.41 -14.04
CA GLY A 49 19.03 -9.06 -13.84
C GLY A 49 19.26 -7.96 -12.80
N ARG A 50 18.22 -7.32 -12.30
CA ARG A 50 18.34 -6.20 -11.34
C ARG A 50 18.89 -6.64 -9.99
N TRP A 51 18.54 -7.87 -9.57
CA TRP A 51 19.10 -8.43 -8.34
C TRP A 51 20.62 -8.57 -8.42
N GLN A 52 21.15 -9.05 -9.55
CA GLN A 52 22.58 -9.22 -9.76
C GLN A 52 23.34 -7.89 -9.65
N ALA A 53 22.77 -6.81 -10.19
CA ALA A 53 23.34 -5.47 -10.09
C ALA A 53 23.34 -4.95 -8.63
N ILE A 54 22.24 -5.14 -7.91
CA ILE A 54 22.13 -4.78 -6.47
C ILE A 54 23.16 -5.58 -5.66
N ALA A 55 23.23 -6.91 -5.85
CA ALA A 55 24.12 -7.80 -5.14
C ALA A 55 25.60 -7.46 -5.38
N ALA A 56 25.97 -7.16 -6.63
CA ALA A 56 27.31 -6.71 -6.98
C ALA A 56 27.65 -5.37 -6.29
N GLY A 57 26.71 -4.44 -6.24
CA GLY A 57 26.87 -3.18 -5.52
C GLY A 57 27.08 -3.37 -4.01
N LEU A 58 26.29 -4.24 -3.37
CA LEU A 58 26.43 -4.55 -1.94
C LEU A 58 27.81 -5.18 -1.63
N ALA A 59 28.23 -6.14 -2.46
CA ALA A 59 29.57 -6.76 -2.31
C ALA A 59 30.69 -5.74 -2.54
N GLY A 60 30.57 -4.89 -3.58
CA GLY A 60 31.53 -3.82 -3.89
C GLY A 60 31.64 -2.77 -2.78
N ALA A 61 30.58 -2.53 -2.02
CA ALA A 61 30.59 -1.67 -0.85
C ALA A 61 31.17 -2.33 0.42
N GLY A 62 31.62 -3.59 0.34
CA GLY A 62 32.19 -4.36 1.44
C GLY A 62 31.16 -4.78 2.49
N LEU A 63 29.90 -5.00 2.08
CA LEU A 63 28.84 -5.53 2.93
C LEU A 63 28.89 -7.07 2.90
N SER A 64 28.86 -7.68 4.08
CA SER A 64 28.45 -9.07 4.25
C SER A 64 26.94 -9.11 4.36
N TYR A 65 26.27 -9.94 3.55
CA TYR A 65 24.81 -9.97 3.56
C TYR A 65 24.22 -11.38 3.47
N ARG A 66 23.07 -11.56 4.08
CA ARG A 66 22.21 -12.75 3.91
C ARG A 66 20.96 -12.36 3.15
N VAL A 67 20.43 -13.30 2.35
CA VAL A 67 19.27 -13.05 1.51
C VAL A 67 18.14 -14.04 1.82
N PHE A 68 16.93 -13.53 1.96
CA PHE A 68 15.71 -14.35 2.05
C PHE A 68 14.73 -13.95 0.94
N SER A 69 14.17 -14.97 0.27
CA SER A 69 13.14 -14.77 -0.75
C SER A 69 11.74 -14.85 -0.15
N ILE A 70 10.95 -13.80 -0.32
CA ILE A 70 9.56 -13.71 0.16
C ILE A 70 8.62 -13.89 -1.04
N ARG A 71 7.84 -14.98 -1.05
CA ARG A 71 7.02 -15.39 -2.20
C ARG A 71 5.52 -15.19 -1.98
N SER A 72 5.10 -14.84 -0.77
CA SER A 72 3.70 -14.68 -0.39
C SER A 72 3.53 -13.54 0.60
N GLU A 73 2.29 -13.25 0.98
CA GLU A 73 2.02 -12.39 2.13
C GLU A 73 2.71 -12.94 3.38
N PRO A 74 3.34 -12.09 4.22
CA PRO A 74 4.07 -12.55 5.39
C PRO A 74 3.14 -13.20 6.41
N THR A 75 3.55 -14.35 6.92
CA THR A 75 2.90 -15.05 8.03
C THR A 75 3.77 -14.93 9.28
N ALA A 76 3.16 -15.14 10.45
CA ALA A 76 3.92 -15.17 11.70
C ALA A 76 5.03 -16.24 11.65
N ALA A 77 4.72 -17.43 11.16
CA ALA A 77 5.72 -18.51 11.03
C ALA A 77 6.89 -18.14 10.09
N LEU A 78 6.66 -17.39 9.02
CA LEU A 78 7.73 -16.93 8.14
C LEU A 78 8.63 -15.92 8.84
N ILE A 79 8.06 -14.94 9.52
CA ILE A 79 8.81 -13.89 10.23
C ILE A 79 9.63 -14.51 11.36
N ASP A 80 8.99 -15.33 12.21
CA ASP A 80 9.65 -16.01 13.33
C ASP A 80 10.72 -16.99 12.83
N GLY A 81 10.48 -17.69 11.71
CA GLY A 81 11.45 -18.57 11.08
C GLY A 81 12.71 -17.82 10.62
N ILE A 82 12.56 -16.65 9.99
CA ILE A 82 13.69 -15.83 9.56
C ILE A 82 14.50 -15.35 10.78
N THR A 83 13.84 -14.84 11.81
CA THR A 83 14.53 -14.36 13.02
C THR A 83 15.22 -15.50 13.77
N ALA A 84 14.60 -16.68 13.86
CA ALA A 84 15.21 -17.86 14.48
C ALA A 84 16.42 -18.39 13.70
N GLU A 85 16.35 -18.41 12.35
CA GLU A 85 17.48 -18.84 11.50
C GLU A 85 18.68 -17.89 11.62
N LEU A 86 18.42 -16.59 11.78
CA LEU A 86 19.47 -15.61 12.02
C LEU A 86 20.12 -15.77 13.40
N GLY A 87 19.33 -16.11 14.41
CA GLY A 87 19.82 -16.35 15.76
C GLY A 87 20.65 -15.16 16.29
N ARG A 88 21.96 -15.42 16.57
CA ARG A 88 22.90 -14.39 17.02
C ARG A 88 23.75 -13.78 15.89
N THR A 89 23.41 -14.05 14.63
CA THR A 89 24.12 -13.45 13.49
C THR A 89 23.95 -11.92 13.55
N PRO A 90 25.02 -11.13 13.52
CA PRO A 90 24.90 -9.68 13.53
C PRO A 90 24.10 -9.18 12.32
N VAL A 91 23.17 -8.25 12.54
CA VAL A 91 22.43 -7.55 11.50
C VAL A 91 22.43 -6.06 11.85
N ASP A 92 23.16 -5.27 11.08
CA ASP A 92 23.27 -3.82 11.28
C ASP A 92 22.15 -3.07 10.54
N VAL A 93 21.63 -3.65 9.45
CA VAL A 93 20.58 -3.07 8.63
C VAL A 93 19.75 -4.16 7.94
N VAL A 94 18.45 -3.93 7.84
CA VAL A 94 17.53 -4.73 7.03
C VAL A 94 17.15 -3.94 5.79
N ALA A 95 17.28 -4.54 4.60
CA ALA A 95 16.80 -3.97 3.34
C ALA A 95 15.74 -4.89 2.72
N ALA A 96 14.61 -4.33 2.32
CA ALA A 96 13.56 -5.08 1.63
C ALA A 96 13.37 -4.55 0.20
N VAL A 97 13.70 -5.37 -0.80
CA VAL A 97 13.59 -5.04 -2.23
C VAL A 97 12.46 -5.86 -2.85
N GLY A 98 11.28 -5.29 -2.95
CA GLY A 98 10.12 -6.03 -3.42
C GLY A 98 8.80 -5.27 -3.33
N GLY A 99 7.69 -5.97 -3.55
CA GLY A 99 6.36 -5.42 -3.36
C GLY A 99 5.99 -5.28 -1.88
N GLY A 100 4.76 -4.82 -1.60
CA GLY A 100 4.27 -4.57 -0.24
C GLY A 100 4.49 -5.72 0.74
N SER A 101 4.28 -6.99 0.31
CA SER A 101 4.52 -8.16 1.16
C SER A 101 5.98 -8.32 1.59
N VAL A 102 6.92 -7.98 0.69
CA VAL A 102 8.36 -8.04 1.01
C VAL A 102 8.73 -6.93 1.99
N ILE A 103 8.22 -5.71 1.76
CA ILE A 103 8.46 -4.56 2.62
C ILE A 103 7.86 -4.80 4.00
N ASP A 104 6.63 -5.32 4.09
CA ASP A 104 5.98 -5.64 5.35
C ASP A 104 6.73 -6.74 6.11
N CYS A 105 7.18 -7.79 5.41
CA CYS A 105 8.03 -8.84 6.01
C CYS A 105 9.33 -8.23 6.56
N GLY A 106 10.02 -7.39 5.77
CA GLY A 106 11.26 -6.72 6.18
C GLY A 106 11.07 -5.82 7.40
N LYS A 107 9.98 -5.06 7.43
CA LYS A 107 9.60 -4.20 8.55
C LYS A 107 9.34 -5.02 9.82
N ALA A 108 8.60 -6.12 9.70
CA ALA A 108 8.32 -7.00 10.82
C ALA A 108 9.59 -7.71 11.32
N VAL A 109 10.42 -8.23 10.42
CA VAL A 109 11.71 -8.86 10.78
C VAL A 109 12.63 -7.85 11.46
N SER A 110 12.76 -6.63 10.93
CA SER A 110 13.54 -5.54 11.53
C SER A 110 13.15 -5.27 12.99
N ALA A 111 11.85 -5.29 13.28
CA ALA A 111 11.34 -5.15 14.65
C ALA A 111 11.63 -6.39 15.50
N MET A 112 11.35 -7.59 14.98
CA MET A 112 11.45 -8.84 15.74
C MET A 112 12.87 -9.30 15.99
N LEU A 113 13.87 -8.81 15.26
CA LEU A 113 15.30 -9.07 15.56
C LEU A 113 15.77 -8.53 16.91
N VAL A 114 15.03 -7.59 17.50
CA VAL A 114 15.34 -6.93 18.77
C VAL A 114 14.20 -7.07 19.80
N GLN A 115 13.25 -7.96 19.54
CA GLN A 115 12.16 -8.30 20.46
C GLN A 115 12.12 -9.82 20.70
N GLU A 116 11.64 -10.22 21.87
CA GLU A 116 11.47 -11.62 22.23
C GLU A 116 10.10 -12.15 21.85
N GLY A 117 9.97 -13.47 21.73
CA GLY A 117 8.69 -14.13 21.43
C GLY A 117 8.34 -14.16 19.95
N SER A 118 7.09 -14.46 19.64
CA SER A 118 6.56 -14.51 18.29
C SER A 118 5.99 -13.16 17.86
N VAL A 119 6.12 -12.81 16.58
CA VAL A 119 5.45 -11.62 16.03
C VAL A 119 3.95 -11.62 16.30
N LYS A 120 3.33 -12.80 16.41
CA LYS A 120 1.91 -12.98 16.73
C LYS A 120 1.51 -12.33 18.06
N ASP A 121 2.42 -12.34 19.03
CA ASP A 121 2.16 -11.78 20.36
C ASP A 121 1.99 -10.26 20.35
N TYR A 122 2.44 -9.60 19.29
CA TYR A 122 2.44 -8.15 19.09
C TYR A 122 1.43 -7.66 18.04
N LEU A 123 0.67 -8.57 17.39
CA LEU A 123 -0.30 -8.18 16.36
C LEU A 123 -1.55 -7.53 16.97
N GLU A 124 -1.99 -6.43 16.37
CA GLU A 124 -3.20 -5.70 16.78
C GLU A 124 -4.44 -6.60 16.84
N GLY A 125 -5.06 -6.68 18.02
CA GLY A 125 -6.28 -7.47 18.24
C GLY A 125 -6.11 -8.98 18.20
N VAL A 126 -4.87 -9.49 18.19
CA VAL A 126 -4.50 -10.91 18.27
C VAL A 126 -3.59 -11.15 19.47
N GLY A 127 -2.47 -10.44 19.51
CA GLY A 127 -1.51 -10.52 20.60
C GLY A 127 -1.91 -9.69 21.81
N THR A 128 -1.23 -9.95 22.93
CA THR A 128 -1.44 -9.25 24.20
C THR A 128 -0.29 -8.32 24.55
N GLN A 129 0.84 -8.42 23.84
CA GLN A 129 2.02 -7.60 24.07
C GLN A 129 1.98 -6.32 23.24
N LYS A 130 2.65 -5.28 23.75
CA LYS A 130 2.83 -4.02 23.02
C LYS A 130 4.19 -3.99 22.38
N PRO A 131 4.31 -3.65 21.09
CA PRO A 131 5.59 -3.46 20.44
C PRO A 131 6.41 -2.38 21.17
N SER A 132 7.71 -2.63 21.37
CA SER A 132 8.61 -1.70 22.07
C SER A 132 8.96 -0.45 21.26
N GLY A 133 8.83 -0.52 19.93
CA GLY A 133 9.32 0.49 18.99
C GLY A 133 10.79 0.32 18.62
N ALA A 134 11.56 -0.53 19.32
CA ALA A 134 12.92 -0.86 18.91
C ALA A 134 12.89 -1.66 17.60
N LYS A 135 13.85 -1.38 16.73
CA LYS A 135 14.05 -2.10 15.46
C LYS A 135 15.50 -2.00 15.00
N VAL A 136 15.95 -2.93 14.18
CA VAL A 136 17.14 -2.75 13.36
C VAL A 136 16.83 -1.70 12.28
N PRO A 137 17.76 -0.79 11.90
CA PRO A 137 17.55 0.15 10.80
C PRO A 137 16.96 -0.52 9.56
N PHE A 138 15.95 0.12 8.94
CA PHE A 138 15.19 -0.50 7.86
C PHE A 138 15.15 0.36 6.59
N ILE A 139 15.56 -0.21 5.46
CA ILE A 139 15.53 0.40 4.13
C ILE A 139 14.46 -0.29 3.29
N ALA A 140 13.48 0.46 2.83
CA ALA A 140 12.41 -0.02 1.96
C ALA A 140 12.68 0.37 0.49
N VAL A 141 12.64 -0.62 -0.41
CA VAL A 141 12.86 -0.45 -1.85
C VAL A 141 11.70 -1.09 -2.61
N PRO A 142 10.61 -0.35 -2.87
CA PRO A 142 9.43 -0.91 -3.52
C PRO A 142 9.72 -1.24 -4.99
N THR A 143 9.22 -2.41 -5.43
CA THR A 143 9.22 -2.84 -6.85
C THR A 143 7.82 -2.89 -7.45
N THR A 144 6.81 -2.46 -6.71
CA THR A 144 5.42 -2.26 -7.15
C THR A 144 4.93 -0.89 -6.69
N ALA A 145 4.05 -0.28 -7.46
CA ALA A 145 3.48 1.02 -7.15
C ALA A 145 2.03 0.86 -6.65
N GLY A 146 1.86 0.59 -5.35
CA GLY A 146 0.52 0.31 -4.79
C GLY A 146 0.39 0.64 -3.31
N THR A 147 0.87 -0.25 -2.45
CA THR A 147 0.61 -0.21 -1.01
C THR A 147 1.16 1.00 -0.25
N GLY A 148 2.21 1.65 -0.79
CA GLY A 148 2.92 2.71 -0.08
C GLY A 148 3.59 2.26 1.23
N SER A 149 3.84 0.94 1.39
CA SER A 149 4.38 0.37 2.64
C SER A 149 5.74 0.95 3.01
N GLU A 150 6.48 1.48 2.05
CA GLU A 150 7.73 2.22 2.25
C GLU A 150 7.56 3.52 3.06
N ALA A 151 6.32 4.00 3.23
CA ALA A 151 6.01 5.22 3.98
C ALA A 151 5.00 4.98 5.13
N THR A 152 4.79 3.73 5.53
CA THR A 152 3.86 3.37 6.61
C THR A 152 4.56 2.81 7.83
N THR A 153 3.89 2.90 8.99
CA THR A 153 4.39 2.47 10.30
C THR A 153 3.94 1.07 10.71
N ASN A 154 3.20 0.38 9.83
CA ASN A 154 2.69 -0.97 10.08
C ASN A 154 3.25 -1.99 9.11
N ALA A 155 3.31 -3.24 9.54
CA ALA A 155 3.54 -4.42 8.72
C ALA A 155 2.32 -5.33 8.82
N VAL A 156 1.75 -5.71 7.68
CA VAL A 156 0.57 -6.56 7.63
C VAL A 156 0.99 -8.02 7.63
N VAL A 157 0.50 -8.79 8.60
CA VAL A 157 0.72 -10.23 8.75
C VAL A 157 -0.60 -10.97 8.52
N CYS A 158 -0.55 -12.00 7.67
CA CYS A 158 -1.72 -12.77 7.27
C CYS A 158 -1.65 -14.18 7.85
N ASP A 159 -2.74 -14.63 8.49
CA ASP A 159 -2.94 -16.02 8.85
C ASP A 159 -4.34 -16.46 8.39
N ARG A 160 -4.38 -17.09 7.22
CA ARG A 160 -5.65 -17.56 6.64
C ARG A 160 -6.23 -18.75 7.40
N SER A 161 -5.39 -19.54 8.08
CA SER A 161 -5.87 -20.66 8.89
C SER A 161 -6.64 -20.19 10.11
N ALA A 162 -6.22 -19.07 10.69
CA ALA A 162 -6.89 -18.41 11.80
C ALA A 162 -7.91 -17.34 11.34
N GLY A 163 -8.01 -17.10 10.02
CA GLY A 163 -9.00 -16.18 9.43
C GLY A 163 -8.72 -14.69 9.69
N TYR A 164 -7.46 -14.30 9.88
CA TYR A 164 -7.13 -12.89 10.11
C TYR A 164 -6.00 -12.35 9.21
N LYS A 165 -6.08 -11.05 8.99
CA LYS A 165 -5.02 -10.23 8.41
C LYS A 165 -4.88 -8.99 9.31
N LYS A 166 -3.80 -8.92 10.09
CA LYS A 166 -3.59 -7.95 11.17
C LYS A 166 -2.23 -7.30 11.07
N SER A 167 -2.09 -6.15 11.72
CA SER A 167 -0.85 -5.36 11.66
C SER A 167 -0.02 -5.51 12.92
N LEU A 168 1.29 -5.68 12.75
CA LEU A 168 2.28 -5.22 13.70
C LEU A 168 2.45 -3.71 13.48
N ARG A 169 2.20 -2.90 14.50
CA ARG A 169 2.21 -1.44 14.35
C ARG A 169 2.89 -0.74 15.51
N HIS A 170 3.80 0.17 15.16
CA HIS A 170 4.36 1.15 16.09
C HIS A 170 4.89 2.36 15.30
N GLY A 171 4.81 3.58 15.85
CA GLY A 171 5.28 4.78 15.15
C GLY A 171 6.75 4.72 14.70
N ALA A 172 7.61 4.08 15.50
CA ALA A 172 9.02 3.89 15.19
C ALA A 172 9.30 2.82 14.10
N TYR A 173 8.30 2.06 13.65
CA TYR A 173 8.48 1.05 12.58
C TYR A 173 8.37 1.65 11.17
N LEU A 174 8.26 2.97 11.09
CA LEU A 174 8.49 3.66 9.82
C LEU A 174 9.88 3.29 9.28
N PRO A 175 10.04 2.99 7.97
CA PRO A 175 11.37 2.83 7.37
C PRO A 175 12.28 4.03 7.64
N ASP A 176 13.57 3.81 7.88
CA ASP A 176 14.53 4.90 8.01
C ASP A 176 14.80 5.54 6.66
N VAL A 177 14.78 4.71 5.60
CA VAL A 177 14.99 5.15 4.22
C VAL A 177 13.98 4.47 3.30
N ALA A 178 13.42 5.23 2.37
CA ALA A 178 12.64 4.76 1.23
C ALA A 178 13.40 5.09 -0.08
N LEU A 179 13.79 4.06 -0.83
CA LEU A 179 14.38 4.18 -2.16
C LEU A 179 13.34 3.84 -3.21
N VAL A 180 12.70 4.84 -3.77
CA VAL A 180 11.61 4.68 -4.74
C VAL A 180 12.16 4.88 -6.15
N ASP A 181 12.48 3.77 -6.81
CA ASP A 181 13.03 3.74 -8.15
C ASP A 181 11.97 3.21 -9.14
N PRO A 182 11.41 4.08 -10.01
CA PRO A 182 10.43 3.66 -10.99
C PRO A 182 10.91 2.58 -11.95
N GLU A 183 12.21 2.50 -12.22
CA GLU A 183 12.77 1.46 -13.10
C GLU A 183 12.57 0.06 -12.52
N LEU A 184 12.50 -0.09 -11.20
CA LEU A 184 12.22 -1.37 -10.56
C LEU A 184 10.78 -1.86 -10.80
N THR A 185 9.89 -0.99 -11.23
CA THR A 185 8.48 -1.33 -11.52
C THR A 185 8.23 -1.65 -13.00
N LEU A 186 9.21 -1.41 -13.91
CA LEU A 186 9.10 -1.77 -15.32
C LEU A 186 8.95 -3.29 -15.49
N GLY A 187 8.09 -3.69 -16.42
CA GLY A 187 7.77 -5.09 -16.68
C GLY A 187 6.92 -5.75 -15.61
N THR A 188 6.39 -5.00 -14.63
CA THR A 188 5.38 -5.54 -13.71
C THR A 188 4.14 -5.95 -14.52
N PRO A 189 3.65 -7.20 -14.37
CA PRO A 189 2.49 -7.69 -15.13
C PRO A 189 1.26 -6.80 -14.97
N GLU A 190 0.46 -6.66 -16.03
CA GLU A 190 -0.74 -5.82 -16.05
C GLU A 190 -1.70 -6.09 -14.88
N PRO A 191 -2.02 -7.36 -14.50
CA PRO A 191 -2.91 -7.62 -13.37
C PRO A 191 -2.35 -7.13 -12.03
N VAL A 192 -1.02 -7.21 -11.84
CA VAL A 192 -0.35 -6.70 -10.63
C VAL A 192 -0.32 -5.18 -10.65
N THR A 193 0.01 -4.58 -11.80
CA THR A 193 0.00 -3.12 -12.00
C THR A 193 -1.39 -2.55 -11.70
N LEU A 194 -2.43 -3.18 -12.21
CA LEU A 194 -3.81 -2.77 -12.00
C LEU A 194 -4.22 -2.88 -10.53
N ALA A 195 -3.99 -4.02 -9.90
CA ALA A 195 -4.34 -4.23 -8.50
C ALA A 195 -3.61 -3.23 -7.59
N CYS A 196 -2.30 -3.05 -7.79
CA CYS A 196 -1.50 -2.11 -7.02
C CYS A 196 -1.96 -0.66 -7.26
N GLY A 197 -2.18 -0.27 -8.52
CA GLY A 197 -2.60 1.09 -8.85
C GLY A 197 -3.97 1.45 -8.29
N LEU A 198 -4.92 0.52 -8.33
CA LEU A 198 -6.25 0.73 -7.74
C LEU A 198 -6.20 0.79 -6.21
N ASP A 199 -5.28 0.05 -5.57
CA ASP A 199 -5.03 0.16 -4.14
C ASP A 199 -4.55 1.57 -3.77
N ALA A 200 -3.53 2.07 -4.46
CA ALA A 200 -3.01 3.43 -4.26
C ALA A 200 -4.11 4.50 -4.47
N VAL A 201 -4.95 4.36 -5.51
CA VAL A 201 -6.07 5.27 -5.76
C VAL A 201 -7.10 5.19 -4.63
N ALA A 202 -7.47 3.99 -4.18
CA ALA A 202 -8.41 3.82 -3.07
C ALA A 202 -7.86 4.45 -1.78
N GLN A 203 -6.58 4.25 -1.48
CA GLN A 203 -5.91 4.87 -0.33
C GLN A 203 -5.93 6.41 -0.43
N LEU A 204 -5.58 6.97 -1.59
CA LEU A 204 -5.61 8.42 -1.82
C LEU A 204 -7.01 9.01 -1.64
N VAL A 205 -8.03 8.39 -2.24
CA VAL A 205 -9.42 8.84 -2.14
C VAL A 205 -9.90 8.79 -0.69
N GLU A 206 -9.70 7.67 -0.01
CA GLU A 206 -10.17 7.50 1.36
C GLU A 206 -9.42 8.39 2.36
N SER A 207 -8.09 8.48 2.25
CA SER A 207 -7.31 9.33 3.14
C SER A 207 -7.58 10.82 2.89
N PHE A 208 -7.76 11.23 1.64
CA PHE A 208 -8.09 12.62 1.31
C PHE A 208 -9.47 13.01 1.84
N THR A 209 -10.47 12.11 1.82
CA THR A 209 -11.81 12.37 2.33
C THR A 209 -12.02 11.94 3.78
N SER A 210 -10.98 11.46 4.44
CA SER A 210 -11.00 11.01 5.84
C SER A 210 -11.48 12.11 6.79
N THR A 211 -12.19 11.71 7.85
CA THR A 211 -12.52 12.60 8.98
C THR A 211 -11.28 13.09 9.74
N LYS A 212 -10.10 12.48 9.46
CA LYS A 212 -8.78 12.85 9.99
C LYS A 212 -7.87 13.43 8.92
N ALA A 213 -8.42 13.92 7.80
CA ALA A 213 -7.61 14.45 6.70
C ALA A 213 -6.69 15.58 7.17
N ASP A 214 -5.46 15.57 6.66
CA ASP A 214 -4.44 16.58 6.94
C ASP A 214 -4.32 17.52 5.74
N ALA A 215 -4.71 18.78 5.91
CA ALA A 215 -4.70 19.78 4.83
C ALA A 215 -3.30 20.05 4.27
N ALA A 216 -2.23 19.81 5.05
CA ALA A 216 -0.86 19.92 4.56
C ALA A 216 -0.54 18.93 3.44
N LEU A 217 -1.31 17.83 3.34
CA LEU A 217 -1.17 16.80 2.33
C LEU A 217 -2.13 16.96 1.13
N ASP A 218 -2.98 17.98 1.12
CA ASP A 218 -3.99 18.14 0.06
C ASP A 218 -3.36 18.33 -1.32
N ALA A 219 -2.37 19.22 -1.45
CA ALA A 219 -1.72 19.46 -2.74
C ALA A 219 -0.96 18.23 -3.28
N PRO A 220 -0.09 17.54 -2.52
CA PRO A 220 0.55 16.30 -2.98
C PRO A 220 -0.46 15.20 -3.28
N ALA A 221 -1.56 15.08 -2.54
CA ALA A 221 -2.60 14.08 -2.78
C ALA A 221 -3.34 14.32 -4.10
N LEU A 222 -3.74 15.55 -4.40
CA LEU A 222 -4.39 15.89 -5.66
C LEU A 222 -3.44 15.69 -6.85
N LYS A 223 -2.16 16.05 -6.71
CA LYS A 223 -1.13 15.76 -7.72
C LYS A 223 -0.97 14.25 -7.92
N ALA A 224 -0.98 13.46 -6.85
CA ALA A 224 -0.90 12.00 -6.92
C ALA A 224 -2.11 11.40 -7.65
N LEU A 225 -3.32 11.90 -7.42
CA LEU A 225 -4.53 11.50 -8.12
C LEU A 225 -4.48 11.85 -9.61
N CYS A 226 -4.01 13.05 -9.98
CA CYS A 226 -3.78 13.41 -11.39
C CYS A 226 -2.78 12.44 -12.05
N PHE A 227 -1.66 12.15 -11.39
CA PHE A 227 -0.65 11.23 -11.89
C PHE A 227 -1.20 9.80 -12.04
N ALA A 228 -2.01 9.33 -11.09
CA ALA A 228 -2.68 8.04 -11.20
C ALA A 228 -3.66 8.00 -12.38
N ALA A 229 -4.44 9.07 -12.60
CA ALA A 229 -5.37 9.17 -13.73
C ALA A 229 -4.65 9.11 -15.08
N GLU A 230 -3.48 9.73 -15.18
CA GLU A 230 -2.67 9.75 -16.41
C GLU A 230 -1.93 8.44 -16.66
N SER A 231 -1.47 7.75 -15.60
CA SER A 231 -0.55 6.62 -15.74
C SER A 231 -1.21 5.26 -15.58
N LEU A 232 -2.19 5.11 -14.69
CA LEU A 232 -2.77 3.79 -14.41
C LEU A 232 -3.48 3.17 -15.64
N PRO A 233 -4.34 3.89 -16.41
CA PRO A 233 -5.00 3.29 -17.54
C PRO A 233 -4.04 2.74 -18.62
N PRO A 234 -3.06 3.51 -19.14
CA PRO A 234 -2.15 2.97 -20.17
C PRO A 234 -1.27 1.83 -19.64
N LEU A 235 -0.83 1.88 -18.38
CA LEU A 235 -0.05 0.81 -17.77
C LEU A 235 -0.86 -0.47 -17.55
N ALA A 236 -2.08 -0.33 -17.03
CA ALA A 236 -2.94 -1.46 -16.68
C ALA A 236 -3.59 -2.14 -17.89
N LEU A 237 -3.68 -1.44 -19.01
CA LEU A 237 -4.21 -1.97 -20.28
C LEU A 237 -3.10 -2.40 -21.25
N GLY A 238 -1.84 -2.45 -20.81
CA GLY A 238 -0.71 -2.87 -21.64
C GLY A 238 -0.42 -1.95 -22.84
N GLN A 239 -0.94 -0.72 -22.82
CA GLN A 239 -0.78 0.22 -23.93
C GLN A 239 0.60 0.88 -23.96
N SER A 240 1.20 1.08 -22.78
CA SER A 240 2.51 1.70 -22.64
C SER A 240 3.13 1.38 -21.29
N ASP A 241 4.42 1.01 -21.30
CA ASP A 241 5.20 0.79 -20.07
C ASP A 241 6.51 1.59 -20.15
N THR A 242 6.50 2.80 -19.62
CA THR A 242 7.64 3.71 -19.64
C THR A 242 8.04 4.14 -18.23
N VAL A 243 9.31 4.48 -18.03
CA VAL A 243 9.81 5.02 -16.73
C VAL A 243 9.01 6.25 -16.30
N ALA A 244 8.57 7.09 -17.24
CA ALA A 244 7.80 8.28 -16.94
C ALA A 244 6.42 7.94 -16.35
N LEU A 245 5.68 6.99 -16.93
CA LEU A 245 4.39 6.53 -16.42
C LEU A 245 4.57 5.78 -15.09
N ARG A 246 5.57 4.89 -15.01
CA ARG A 246 5.92 4.20 -13.77
C ARG A 246 6.32 5.18 -12.66
N GLY A 247 7.02 6.27 -13.00
CA GLY A 247 7.36 7.34 -12.06
C GLY A 247 6.12 8.04 -11.49
N LYS A 248 5.15 8.38 -12.34
CA LYS A 248 3.87 8.96 -11.90
C LYS A 248 3.13 8.00 -10.95
N MET A 249 3.06 6.71 -11.30
CA MET A 249 2.37 5.74 -10.46
C MET A 249 3.13 5.47 -9.14
N SER A 250 4.47 5.42 -9.17
CA SER A 250 5.29 5.30 -7.95
C SER A 250 5.13 6.51 -7.03
N TYR A 251 5.01 7.72 -7.60
CA TYR A 251 4.69 8.92 -6.82
C TYR A 251 3.31 8.77 -6.15
N ALA A 252 2.29 8.34 -6.90
CA ALA A 252 0.95 8.14 -6.36
C ALA A 252 0.94 7.12 -5.22
N ALA A 253 1.66 5.99 -5.37
CA ALA A 253 1.79 4.96 -4.34
C ALA A 253 2.51 5.48 -3.08
N LEU A 254 3.63 6.18 -3.23
CA LEU A 254 4.37 6.76 -2.10
C LEU A 254 3.50 7.75 -1.33
N VAL A 255 2.85 8.68 -2.03
CA VAL A 255 1.96 9.67 -1.39
C VAL A 255 0.77 8.98 -0.73
N SER A 256 0.21 7.91 -1.33
CA SER A 256 -0.88 7.16 -0.72
C SER A 256 -0.48 6.54 0.63
N GLY A 257 0.74 6.01 0.74
CA GLY A 257 1.29 5.49 2.00
C GLY A 257 1.49 6.58 3.07
N ILE A 258 2.00 7.75 2.66
CA ILE A 258 2.13 8.91 3.55
C ILE A 258 0.75 9.33 4.08
N MET A 259 -0.23 9.45 3.20
CA MET A 259 -1.59 9.84 3.57
C MET A 259 -2.28 8.80 4.46
N LEU A 260 -2.12 7.52 4.15
CA LEU A 260 -2.63 6.42 4.99
C LEU A 260 -2.08 6.54 6.42
N SER A 261 -0.79 6.80 6.56
CA SER A 261 -0.14 6.92 7.88
C SER A 261 -0.66 8.10 8.70
N ARG A 262 -1.09 9.17 8.04
CA ARG A 262 -1.54 10.41 8.68
C ARG A 262 -3.05 10.44 8.92
N ALA A 263 -3.82 10.16 7.90
CA ALA A 263 -5.28 10.32 7.89
C ALA A 263 -6.04 9.01 8.08
N GLY A 264 -5.37 7.87 7.91
CA GLY A 264 -6.01 6.56 7.89
C GLY A 264 -6.90 6.38 6.66
N LEU A 265 -7.63 5.28 6.62
CA LEU A 265 -8.45 4.85 5.49
C LEU A 265 -9.96 4.88 5.83
N GLY A 266 -10.80 4.47 4.90
CA GLY A 266 -12.25 4.47 5.02
C GLY A 266 -12.90 3.10 4.82
N ALA A 267 -14.14 3.10 4.32
CA ALA A 267 -14.99 1.91 4.21
C ALA A 267 -14.53 0.90 3.15
N VAL A 268 -13.81 1.33 2.10
CA VAL A 268 -13.22 0.40 1.11
C VAL A 268 -12.27 -0.56 1.81
N HIS A 269 -11.30 -0.02 2.54
CA HIS A 269 -10.34 -0.83 3.30
C HIS A 269 -10.97 -1.45 4.56
N GLY A 270 -12.06 -0.87 5.07
CA GLY A 270 -12.87 -1.46 6.12
C GLY A 270 -13.50 -2.79 5.72
N LEU A 271 -13.84 -2.96 4.43
CA LEU A 271 -14.34 -4.19 3.82
C LEU A 271 -13.22 -5.09 3.27
N ALA A 272 -12.22 -4.50 2.60
CA ALA A 272 -11.15 -5.24 1.95
C ALA A 272 -10.27 -6.01 2.96
N GLY A 273 -10.02 -5.44 4.15
CA GLY A 273 -9.24 -6.09 5.20
C GLY A 273 -9.83 -7.44 5.64
N PRO A 274 -11.08 -7.49 6.13
CA PRO A 274 -11.76 -8.73 6.45
C PRO A 274 -11.81 -9.73 5.29
N LEU A 275 -12.12 -9.29 4.07
CA LEU A 275 -12.14 -10.16 2.89
C LEU A 275 -10.79 -10.85 2.66
N GLY A 276 -9.68 -10.12 2.75
CA GLY A 276 -8.34 -10.67 2.58
C GLY A 276 -7.94 -11.70 3.65
N GLY A 277 -8.55 -11.66 4.84
CA GLY A 277 -8.39 -12.68 5.88
C GLY A 277 -9.26 -13.92 5.66
N LEU A 278 -10.42 -13.77 5.00
CA LEU A 278 -11.41 -14.82 4.82
C LEU A 278 -11.30 -15.57 3.49
N CYS A 279 -10.76 -14.93 2.45
CA CYS A 279 -10.58 -15.56 1.14
C CYS A 279 -9.28 -15.06 0.45
N PRO A 280 -8.71 -15.86 -0.51
CA PRO A 280 -7.41 -15.57 -1.11
C PRO A 280 -7.47 -14.48 -2.20
N VAL A 281 -8.28 -13.44 -1.99
CA VAL A 281 -8.35 -12.32 -2.92
C VAL A 281 -7.11 -11.43 -2.76
N PRO A 282 -6.42 -11.05 -3.85
CA PRO A 282 -5.35 -10.06 -3.80
C PRO A 282 -5.89 -8.72 -3.26
N HIS A 283 -5.20 -8.13 -2.29
CA HIS A 283 -5.69 -6.95 -1.56
C HIS A 283 -6.09 -5.80 -2.47
N GLY A 284 -5.19 -5.39 -3.37
CA GLY A 284 -5.48 -4.28 -4.29
C GLY A 284 -6.62 -4.58 -5.27
N LEU A 285 -6.82 -5.85 -5.63
CA LEU A 285 -7.99 -6.25 -6.42
C LEU A 285 -9.29 -6.08 -5.61
N ALA A 286 -9.30 -6.48 -4.34
CA ALA A 286 -10.45 -6.26 -3.47
C ALA A 286 -10.74 -4.75 -3.33
N CYS A 287 -9.73 -3.93 -3.06
CA CYS A 287 -9.86 -2.48 -3.01
C CYS A 287 -10.41 -1.89 -4.32
N GLY A 288 -9.86 -2.32 -5.47
CA GLY A 288 -10.31 -1.84 -6.78
C GLY A 288 -11.76 -2.21 -7.11
N ARG A 289 -12.18 -3.43 -6.76
CA ARG A 289 -13.58 -3.87 -6.96
C ARG A 289 -14.55 -3.13 -6.05
N LEU A 290 -14.14 -2.85 -4.81
CA LEU A 290 -14.96 -2.17 -3.80
C LEU A 290 -15.03 -0.66 -4.01
N LEU A 291 -14.02 -0.04 -4.66
CA LEU A 291 -13.88 1.41 -4.71
C LEU A 291 -15.12 2.11 -5.28
N PHE A 292 -15.56 1.72 -6.48
CA PHE A 292 -16.72 2.37 -7.11
C PHE A 292 -18.03 2.20 -6.33
N PRO A 293 -18.47 0.98 -5.95
CA PRO A 293 -19.72 0.81 -5.23
C PRO A 293 -19.69 1.44 -3.83
N VAL A 294 -18.58 1.36 -3.09
CA VAL A 294 -18.45 2.03 -1.79
C VAL A 294 -18.55 3.54 -1.94
N MET A 295 -17.80 4.13 -2.89
CA MET A 295 -17.82 5.58 -3.12
C MET A 295 -19.19 6.06 -3.60
N THR A 296 -19.95 5.24 -4.32
CA THR A 296 -21.34 5.56 -4.71
C THR A 296 -22.22 5.78 -3.47
N PHE A 297 -22.13 4.90 -2.47
CA PHE A 297 -22.88 5.07 -1.22
C PHE A 297 -22.36 6.23 -0.37
N VAL A 298 -21.03 6.35 -0.22
CA VAL A 298 -20.41 7.41 0.59
C VAL A 298 -20.76 8.79 0.05
N VAL A 299 -20.56 9.02 -1.26
CA VAL A 299 -20.86 10.31 -1.90
C VAL A 299 -22.36 10.63 -1.80
N LYS A 300 -23.22 9.65 -2.05
CA LYS A 300 -24.66 9.85 -1.90
C LYS A 300 -25.02 10.31 -0.48
N LYS A 301 -24.52 9.63 0.55
CA LYS A 301 -24.79 10.00 1.96
C LYS A 301 -24.24 11.38 2.30
N VAL A 302 -23.02 11.70 1.87
CA VAL A 302 -22.40 13.01 2.08
C VAL A 302 -23.27 14.12 1.48
N ILE A 303 -23.89 13.87 0.33
CA ILE A 303 -24.82 14.82 -0.32
C ILE A 303 -26.16 14.88 0.44
N ASP A 304 -26.76 13.73 0.77
CA ASP A 304 -28.03 13.65 1.49
C ASP A 304 -27.94 14.31 2.89
N GLU A 305 -26.79 14.19 3.55
CA GLU A 305 -26.49 14.80 4.86
C GLU A 305 -26.04 16.28 4.75
N ASN A 306 -25.96 16.82 3.55
CA ASN A 306 -25.48 18.18 3.25
C ASN A 306 -24.10 18.49 3.89
N ASN A 307 -23.18 17.51 3.88
CA ASN A 307 -21.83 17.64 4.42
C ASN A 307 -20.95 18.44 3.46
N GLY A 308 -21.06 19.77 3.50
CA GLY A 308 -20.36 20.68 2.58
C GLY A 308 -18.83 20.49 2.53
N PRO A 309 -18.13 20.35 3.67
CA PRO A 309 -16.69 20.05 3.66
C PRO A 309 -16.34 18.79 2.87
N ALA A 310 -17.05 17.68 3.09
CA ALA A 310 -16.80 16.42 2.38
C ALA A 310 -17.16 16.52 0.88
N ILE A 311 -18.26 17.21 0.54
CA ILE A 311 -18.65 17.48 -0.86
C ILE A 311 -17.50 18.17 -1.60
N ARG A 312 -16.93 19.26 -1.02
CA ARG A 312 -15.79 19.97 -1.64
C ARG A 312 -14.56 19.06 -1.83
N ARG A 313 -14.28 18.16 -0.88
CA ARG A 313 -13.16 17.20 -1.01
C ARG A 313 -13.42 16.20 -2.13
N PHE A 314 -14.62 15.64 -2.27
CA PHE A 314 -14.97 14.78 -3.41
C PHE A 314 -14.94 15.53 -4.74
N ALA A 315 -15.37 16.79 -4.78
CA ALA A 315 -15.26 17.62 -5.96
C ALA A 315 -13.79 17.87 -6.36
N ALA A 316 -12.90 18.13 -5.39
CA ALA A 316 -11.46 18.26 -5.66
C ALA A 316 -10.88 16.97 -6.29
N ILE A 317 -11.25 15.79 -5.77
CA ILE A 317 -10.87 14.50 -6.38
C ILE A 317 -11.41 14.37 -7.80
N GLY A 318 -12.69 14.75 -8.02
CA GLY A 318 -13.31 14.70 -9.32
C GLY A 318 -12.55 15.53 -10.37
N ASN A 319 -12.13 16.73 -10.00
CA ASN A 319 -11.28 17.58 -10.85
C ASN A 319 -9.89 16.98 -11.09
N ALA A 320 -9.28 16.35 -10.07
CA ALA A 320 -7.98 15.71 -10.23
C ALA A 320 -8.01 14.50 -11.16
N LEU A 321 -9.09 13.69 -11.12
CA LEU A 321 -9.19 12.47 -11.91
C LEU A 321 -9.78 12.68 -13.31
N ALA A 322 -10.70 13.65 -13.48
CA ALA A 322 -11.40 13.89 -14.74
C ALA A 322 -10.89 15.11 -15.52
N GLY A 323 -10.00 15.89 -14.92
CA GLY A 323 -9.64 17.22 -15.42
C GLY A 323 -10.68 18.29 -15.05
N SER A 324 -10.27 19.56 -15.10
CA SER A 324 -11.11 20.69 -14.74
C SER A 324 -12.15 20.95 -15.85
N GLY A 325 -13.35 20.44 -15.69
CA GLY A 325 -14.47 20.57 -16.66
C GLY A 325 -15.53 21.62 -16.29
N GLY A 326 -15.29 22.47 -15.26
CA GLY A 326 -16.29 23.42 -14.75
C GLY A 326 -17.46 22.72 -14.04
N GLY A 327 -18.44 23.49 -13.59
CA GLY A 327 -19.63 23.02 -12.87
C GLY A 327 -19.55 23.22 -11.37
N ASP A 328 -20.68 23.01 -10.68
CA ASP A 328 -20.77 23.06 -9.23
C ASP A 328 -20.18 21.78 -8.59
N ASP A 329 -19.92 21.81 -7.29
CA ASP A 329 -19.33 20.71 -6.56
C ASP A 329 -20.12 19.38 -6.71
N LEU A 330 -21.44 19.45 -6.80
CA LEU A 330 -22.29 18.27 -6.95
C LEU A 330 -22.13 17.62 -8.33
N SER A 331 -22.02 18.42 -9.37
CA SER A 331 -21.77 17.92 -10.74
C SER A 331 -20.37 17.30 -10.83
N VAL A 332 -19.40 17.89 -10.17
CA VAL A 332 -18.03 17.34 -10.11
C VAL A 332 -17.96 16.04 -9.29
N CYS A 333 -18.70 15.93 -8.20
CA CYS A 333 -18.85 14.65 -7.47
C CYS A 333 -19.45 13.54 -8.36
N ARG A 334 -20.39 13.86 -9.24
CA ARG A 334 -20.92 12.89 -10.22
C ARG A 334 -19.85 12.48 -11.21
N ARG A 335 -19.07 13.42 -11.76
CA ARG A 335 -17.93 13.11 -12.66
C ARG A 335 -16.90 12.19 -12.00
N PHE A 336 -16.61 12.40 -10.72
CA PHE A 336 -15.77 11.47 -9.97
C PHE A 336 -16.29 10.04 -10.05
N LEU A 337 -17.56 9.82 -9.73
CA LEU A 337 -18.18 8.50 -9.81
C LEU A 337 -18.20 7.94 -11.24
N GLU A 338 -18.40 8.78 -12.24
CA GLU A 338 -18.34 8.38 -13.65
C GLU A 338 -16.95 7.88 -14.05
N VAL A 339 -15.88 8.54 -13.58
CA VAL A 339 -14.50 8.07 -13.81
C VAL A 339 -14.30 6.68 -13.20
N LEU A 340 -14.67 6.50 -11.94
CA LEU A 340 -14.56 5.20 -11.27
C LEU A 340 -15.38 4.10 -11.96
N GLY A 341 -16.60 4.44 -12.39
CA GLY A 341 -17.47 3.53 -13.14
C GLY A 341 -16.89 3.15 -14.51
N ARG A 342 -16.28 4.10 -15.23
CA ARG A 342 -15.55 3.81 -16.47
C ARG A 342 -14.37 2.87 -16.22
N TRP A 343 -13.55 3.16 -15.22
CA TRP A 343 -12.41 2.30 -14.86
C TRP A 343 -12.83 0.88 -14.50
N THR A 344 -13.88 0.72 -13.68
CA THR A 344 -14.41 -0.60 -13.32
C THR A 344 -14.81 -1.41 -14.56
N ARG A 345 -15.40 -0.77 -15.58
CA ARG A 345 -15.79 -1.44 -16.84
C ARG A 345 -14.58 -1.72 -17.74
N SER A 346 -13.68 -0.74 -17.90
CA SER A 346 -12.54 -0.82 -18.83
C SER A 346 -11.49 -1.82 -18.37
N PHE A 347 -11.22 -1.90 -17.06
CA PHE A 347 -10.20 -2.77 -16.49
C PHE A 347 -10.64 -4.23 -16.37
N ARG A 348 -11.92 -4.54 -16.59
CA ARG A 348 -12.47 -5.92 -16.57
C ARG A 348 -12.02 -6.72 -15.35
N LEU A 349 -12.06 -6.08 -14.17
CA LEU A 349 -11.64 -6.73 -12.92
C LEU A 349 -12.41 -8.03 -12.70
N PRO A 350 -11.75 -9.14 -12.32
CA PRO A 350 -12.43 -10.38 -11.99
C PRO A 350 -13.38 -10.19 -10.80
N THR A 351 -14.45 -10.98 -10.75
CA THR A 351 -15.39 -10.95 -9.63
C THR A 351 -14.77 -11.57 -8.38
N LEU A 352 -15.20 -11.16 -7.20
CA LEU A 352 -14.63 -11.68 -5.96
C LEU A 352 -15.04 -13.14 -5.68
N SER A 353 -16.11 -13.64 -6.31
CA SER A 353 -16.50 -15.06 -6.26
C SER A 353 -15.44 -15.98 -6.85
N GLN A 354 -14.66 -15.53 -7.84
CA GLN A 354 -13.55 -16.31 -8.40
C GLN A 354 -12.43 -16.56 -7.37
N PHE A 355 -12.42 -15.80 -6.28
CA PHE A 355 -11.47 -15.92 -5.16
C PHE A 355 -12.13 -16.52 -3.91
N GLY A 356 -13.28 -17.17 -4.05
CA GLY A 356 -13.95 -17.87 -2.95
C GLY A 356 -14.86 -16.97 -2.09
N MET A 357 -15.27 -15.78 -2.55
CA MET A 357 -16.27 -14.97 -1.85
C MET A 357 -17.66 -15.60 -1.99
N THR A 358 -18.00 -16.50 -1.06
CA THR A 358 -19.33 -17.09 -0.91
C THR A 358 -20.29 -16.18 -0.15
N ALA A 359 -21.57 -16.54 -0.08
CA ALA A 359 -22.54 -15.81 0.76
C ALA A 359 -22.15 -15.83 2.25
N GLU A 360 -21.55 -16.92 2.73
CA GLU A 360 -21.06 -17.06 4.10
C GLU A 360 -19.85 -16.14 4.37
N VAL A 361 -18.87 -16.13 3.46
CA VAL A 361 -17.71 -15.21 3.54
C VAL A 361 -18.17 -13.76 3.54
N MET A 362 -19.13 -13.42 2.68
CA MET A 362 -19.72 -12.08 2.62
C MET A 362 -20.39 -11.69 3.94
N ALA A 363 -21.19 -12.57 4.52
CA ALA A 363 -21.85 -12.30 5.81
C ALA A 363 -20.82 -12.09 6.93
N LYS A 364 -19.78 -12.92 7.01
CA LYS A 364 -18.67 -12.77 7.97
C LYS A 364 -17.88 -11.46 7.73
N ALA A 365 -17.61 -11.12 6.46
CA ALA A 365 -16.91 -9.89 6.12
C ALA A 365 -17.69 -8.63 6.60
N VAL A 366 -19.01 -8.60 6.42
CA VAL A 366 -19.86 -7.50 6.92
C VAL A 366 -19.81 -7.38 8.43
N LEU A 367 -19.79 -8.50 9.18
CA LEU A 367 -19.70 -8.49 10.64
C LEU A 367 -18.34 -7.96 11.14
N LEU A 368 -17.27 -8.21 10.41
CA LEU A 368 -15.90 -7.79 10.76
C LEU A 368 -15.53 -6.42 10.18
N ALA A 369 -16.34 -5.91 9.26
CA ALA A 369 -16.06 -4.64 8.59
C ALA A 369 -16.32 -3.45 9.51
N ASP A 370 -15.60 -2.37 9.23
CA ASP A 370 -15.85 -1.07 9.85
C ASP A 370 -15.80 0.06 8.80
N ASN A 371 -16.27 1.24 9.20
CA ASN A 371 -16.21 2.42 8.33
C ASN A 371 -14.90 3.22 8.48
N LYS A 372 -14.04 2.81 9.41
CA LYS A 372 -12.81 3.53 9.75
C LYS A 372 -13.05 5.04 9.88
N ASN A 373 -12.33 5.83 9.07
CA ASN A 373 -12.43 7.30 9.08
C ASN A 373 -13.24 7.82 7.87
N SER A 374 -14.15 7.03 7.31
CA SER A 374 -15.02 7.46 6.21
C SER A 374 -15.86 8.68 6.60
N PRO A 375 -16.03 9.68 5.70
CA PRO A 375 -16.80 10.90 5.99
C PRO A 375 -18.32 10.63 6.14
N ALA A 376 -18.79 9.48 5.68
CA ALA A 376 -20.13 8.97 5.92
C ALA A 376 -20.09 7.46 6.22
N ARG A 377 -20.97 7.00 7.11
CA ARG A 377 -20.95 5.61 7.58
C ARG A 377 -21.92 4.75 6.76
N LEU A 378 -21.44 3.66 6.21
CA LEU A 378 -22.28 2.62 5.62
C LEU A 378 -22.85 1.74 6.74
N SER A 379 -24.13 1.45 6.66
CA SER A 379 -24.79 0.45 7.51
C SER A 379 -24.39 -0.98 7.06
N PRO A 380 -24.54 -2.00 7.92
CA PRO A 380 -24.31 -3.39 7.53
C PRO A 380 -25.13 -3.83 6.31
N ARG A 381 -26.36 -3.29 6.15
CA ARG A 381 -27.19 -3.56 4.97
C ARG A 381 -26.58 -3.00 3.68
N GLU A 382 -26.07 -1.77 3.74
CA GLU A 382 -25.39 -1.14 2.58
C GLU A 382 -24.09 -1.84 2.25
N MET A 383 -23.29 -2.24 3.25
CA MET A 383 -22.08 -3.03 3.06
C MET A 383 -22.39 -4.38 2.39
N LYS A 384 -23.49 -5.03 2.75
CA LYS A 384 -23.97 -6.25 2.11
C LYS A 384 -24.29 -6.01 0.64
N VAL A 385 -25.04 -4.95 0.32
CA VAL A 385 -25.37 -4.56 -1.07
C VAL A 385 -24.10 -4.30 -1.87
N VAL A 386 -23.12 -3.59 -1.31
CA VAL A 386 -21.80 -3.37 -1.95
C VAL A 386 -21.15 -4.72 -2.31
N LEU A 387 -21.09 -5.66 -1.36
CA LEU A 387 -20.47 -6.97 -1.59
C LEU A 387 -21.24 -7.83 -2.61
N GLU A 388 -22.57 -7.75 -2.63
CA GLU A 388 -23.42 -8.41 -3.66
C GLU A 388 -23.12 -7.87 -5.07
N THR A 389 -22.84 -6.56 -5.20
CA THR A 389 -22.51 -5.94 -6.50
C THR A 389 -21.17 -6.39 -7.07
N VAL A 390 -20.24 -6.81 -6.24
CA VAL A 390 -18.85 -7.17 -6.64
C VAL A 390 -18.57 -8.68 -6.60
N ARG A 391 -19.55 -9.47 -6.23
CA ARG A 391 -19.51 -10.93 -6.11
C ARG A 391 -19.21 -11.72 -7.40
#